data_1912e6dd1cf8de988aa968869563b8f8
#
_entry.id   1912e6dd1cf8de988aa968869563b8f8
#
_cell.length_a   1.000
_cell.length_b   1.000
_cell.length_c   1.000
_cell.angle_alpha   90.00
_cell.angle_beta   90.00
_cell.angle_gamma   90.00
#
_symmetry.space_group_name_H-M   'P 1'
#
loop_
_entity.id
_entity.type
_entity.pdbx_description
1 polymer ?
#
loop_
_entity_poly.entity_id
_entity_poly.type
_entity_poly.pdbx_seq_one_letter_code
_entity_poly.pdbx_strand_id
1 'polypeptide(L)'
;ELVRVGVDGLPTLAAVPYLALNLIVLGRGAFEVFTHPTLLTDWRSVLDAKGSFPLLIAGAMLVFPKLALGLSGFETGVTVMPLIDGGAADREHSPRTGARPVGRVANTRKLLVTAAIIMSFILIVSSFVTALLIEPADYAADGKASGRAIAFLAHRYLGPGFGTVYDVSTILILGLAGASAMAGLLHLIPRYLPRFGMAPQWAALSRPLVLALFTVDILITLIFRADVEAQSGAYATGVLVLILSAAFAATLTLWRERRWALAFYTAILCLVFAYTLLDNCVERPDGLIIGTIFTMILMLVCAVSRSIRSVELRIPHGYFVDAESERLGPETRGKKVHLVPTARTTPEARRRKKAEIVRHYNVRGPVAFLHVNLLDNRSEFSAPLEISIRKEGDDYVAEVYGAIAIANTIAFVSEVIDPISIFIGLTRRDLMAQAGRYLLFGEGETGLMVYTILLRYWESTPEEDVRPLIFLMSD
;
A
#
# COMPACT_ATOMS: atom_id res chain seq x y z
N GLU A 1 -2.39 -16.87 22.26
CA GLU A 1 -3.19 -15.79 22.90
C GLU A 1 -2.39 -15.02 23.94
N LEU A 2 -1.64 -15.66 24.85
CA LEU A 2 -0.77 -14.99 25.84
C LEU A 2 0.35 -14.15 25.21
N VAL A 3 0.87 -14.54 24.05
CA VAL A 3 1.86 -13.78 23.28
C VAL A 3 1.24 -12.54 22.61
N ARG A 4 -0.02 -12.59 22.18
CA ARG A 4 -0.73 -11.43 21.64
C ARG A 4 -0.94 -10.33 22.68
N VAL A 5 -1.40 -10.68 23.87
CA VAL A 5 -1.64 -9.70 24.95
C VAL A 5 -0.33 -9.09 25.48
N GLY A 6 0.78 -9.84 25.46
CA GLY A 6 2.08 -9.34 25.89
C GLY A 6 2.75 -8.38 24.91
N VAL A 7 2.55 -8.57 23.61
CA VAL A 7 3.17 -7.72 22.56
C VAL A 7 2.41 -6.40 22.38
N ASP A 8 1.10 -6.40 22.54
CA ASP A 8 0.27 -5.19 22.39
C ASP A 8 0.45 -4.20 23.56
N GLY A 9 0.85 -4.67 24.75
CA GLY A 9 1.10 -3.82 25.92
C GLY A 9 2.49 -3.20 25.98
N LEU A 10 3.51 -3.85 25.40
CA LEU A 10 4.90 -3.43 25.50
C LEU A 10 5.18 -2.05 24.86
N PRO A 11 4.68 -1.73 23.65
CA PRO A 11 4.86 -0.42 23.05
C PRO A 11 4.22 0.70 23.87
N THR A 12 3.06 0.47 24.42
CA THR A 12 2.35 1.43 25.28
C THR A 12 3.10 1.63 26.60
N LEU A 13 3.64 0.56 27.18
CA LEU A 13 4.42 0.59 28.43
C LEU A 13 5.72 1.40 28.26
N ALA A 14 6.33 1.41 27.09
CA ALA A 14 7.52 2.20 26.78
C ALA A 14 7.21 3.64 26.33
N ALA A 15 6.12 3.83 25.58
CA ALA A 15 5.76 5.13 25.03
C ALA A 15 5.32 6.13 26.11
N VAL A 16 4.54 5.67 27.09
CA VAL A 16 4.05 6.56 28.18
C VAL A 16 5.18 7.12 29.03
N PRO A 17 6.12 6.31 29.57
CA PRO A 17 7.30 6.84 30.28
C PRO A 17 8.15 7.76 29.42
N TYR A 18 8.38 7.40 28.14
CA TYR A 18 9.16 8.24 27.21
C TYR A 18 8.51 9.61 26.99
N LEU A 19 7.19 9.67 26.78
CA LEU A 19 6.46 10.93 26.68
C LEU A 19 6.50 11.73 27.97
N ALA A 20 6.38 11.08 29.10
CA ALA A 20 6.49 11.72 30.43
C ALA A 20 7.90 12.33 30.64
N LEU A 21 8.96 11.59 30.30
CA LEU A 21 10.35 12.09 30.37
C LEU A 21 10.54 13.30 29.45
N ASN A 22 10.03 13.26 28.23
CA ASN A 22 10.06 14.42 27.32
C ASN A 22 9.34 15.63 27.91
N LEU A 23 8.13 15.45 28.47
CA LEU A 23 7.40 16.54 29.09
C LEU A 23 8.14 17.14 30.29
N ILE A 24 8.84 16.33 31.09
CA ILE A 24 9.71 16.81 32.21
C ILE A 24 10.87 17.63 31.68
N VAL A 25 11.60 17.16 30.66
CA VAL A 25 12.71 17.88 30.06
C VAL A 25 12.24 19.20 29.46
N LEU A 26 11.17 19.15 28.67
CA LEU A 26 10.59 20.35 28.03
C LEU A 26 10.01 21.32 29.06
N GLY A 27 9.35 20.83 30.09
CA GLY A 27 8.86 21.66 31.21
C GLY A 27 9.96 22.34 31.96
N ARG A 28 11.06 21.60 32.26
CA ARG A 28 12.25 22.20 32.91
C ARG A 28 12.95 23.21 31.98
N GLY A 29 13.07 22.91 30.70
CA GLY A 29 13.60 23.83 29.70
C GLY A 29 12.76 25.09 29.56
N ALA A 30 11.44 24.95 29.46
CA ALA A 30 10.55 26.10 29.44
C ALA A 30 10.62 26.94 30.69
N PHE A 31 10.71 26.32 31.88
CA PHE A 31 10.92 27.03 33.13
C PHE A 31 12.24 27.86 33.11
N GLU A 32 13.33 27.29 32.56
CA GLU A 32 14.62 28.00 32.43
C GLU A 32 14.49 29.22 31.51
N VAL A 33 13.80 29.08 30.38
CA VAL A 33 13.53 30.19 29.45
C VAL A 33 12.74 31.31 30.13
N PHE A 34 11.71 30.95 30.90
CA PHE A 34 10.89 31.94 31.62
C PHE A 34 11.60 32.63 32.79
N THR A 35 12.53 31.95 33.43
CA THR A 35 13.32 32.52 34.54
C THR A 35 14.47 33.39 34.06
N HIS A 36 14.89 33.22 32.78
CA HIS A 36 15.98 34.00 32.18
C HIS A 36 15.49 34.77 30.94
N PRO A 37 14.76 35.88 31.12
CA PRO A 37 14.15 36.62 30.01
C PRO A 37 15.15 37.21 29.02
N THR A 38 16.43 37.32 29.42
CA THR A 38 17.55 37.72 28.55
C THR A 38 17.70 36.79 27.34
N LEU A 39 17.45 35.50 27.49
CA LEU A 39 17.50 34.53 26.39
C LEU A 39 16.51 34.88 25.25
N LEU A 40 15.32 35.35 25.60
CA LEU A 40 14.32 35.78 24.65
C LEU A 40 14.71 37.09 23.95
N THR A 41 15.30 38.05 24.70
CA THR A 41 15.75 39.31 24.14
C THR A 41 16.93 39.13 23.20
N ASP A 42 17.89 38.26 23.57
CA ASP A 42 19.04 37.93 22.74
C ASP A 42 18.61 37.20 21.44
N TRP A 43 17.73 36.23 21.57
CA TRP A 43 17.16 35.52 20.40
C TRP A 43 16.42 36.50 19.46
N ARG A 44 15.63 37.40 20.02
CA ARG A 44 14.92 38.42 19.24
C ARG A 44 15.89 39.35 18.53
N SER A 45 16.96 39.79 19.20
CA SER A 45 17.98 40.64 18.59
C SER A 45 18.67 39.95 17.39
N VAL A 46 18.93 38.65 17.50
CA VAL A 46 19.51 37.87 16.41
C VAL A 46 18.50 37.73 15.22
N LEU A 47 17.22 37.59 15.52
CA LEU A 47 16.18 37.57 14.45
C LEU A 47 16.06 38.94 13.76
N ASP A 48 16.02 40.04 14.55
CA ASP A 48 15.93 41.42 14.03
C ASP A 48 17.14 41.74 13.15
N ALA A 49 18.33 41.22 13.50
CA ALA A 49 19.55 41.37 12.70
C ALA A 49 19.51 40.63 11.35
N LYS A 50 18.69 39.61 11.22
CA LYS A 50 18.55 38.84 9.98
C LYS A 50 17.56 39.46 8.95
N GLY A 51 16.86 40.51 9.34
CA GLY A 51 16.02 41.28 8.41
C GLY A 51 14.57 41.48 8.87
N SER A 52 13.75 42.03 7.99
CA SER A 52 12.34 42.31 8.28
C SER A 52 11.52 41.02 8.45
N PHE A 53 10.43 41.10 9.21
CA PHE A 53 9.53 39.97 9.46
C PHE A 53 9.07 39.21 8.19
N PRO A 54 8.71 39.88 7.07
CA PRO A 54 8.40 39.21 5.82
C PRO A 54 9.58 38.40 5.25
N LEU A 55 10.81 38.92 5.39
CA LEU A 55 12.02 38.24 4.94
C LEU A 55 12.33 37.01 5.78
N LEU A 56 12.07 37.07 7.09
CA LEU A 56 12.17 35.92 7.99
C LEU A 56 11.17 34.83 7.63
N ILE A 57 9.92 35.19 7.32
CA ILE A 57 8.91 34.23 6.85
C ILE A 57 9.34 33.61 5.54
N ALA A 58 9.80 34.39 4.56
CA ALA A 58 10.28 33.87 3.29
C ALA A 58 11.46 32.91 3.49
N GLY A 59 12.41 33.26 4.35
CA GLY A 59 13.52 32.38 4.73
C GLY A 59 13.06 31.09 5.41
N ALA A 60 12.08 31.16 6.30
CA ALA A 60 11.49 29.99 6.93
C ALA A 60 10.79 29.08 5.92
N MET A 61 10.09 29.65 4.93
CA MET A 61 9.46 28.87 3.84
C MET A 61 10.50 28.17 2.97
N LEU A 62 11.64 28.80 2.70
CA LEU A 62 12.75 28.19 1.96
C LEU A 62 13.43 27.05 2.74
N VAL A 63 13.49 27.13 4.06
CA VAL A 63 14.09 26.11 4.91
C VAL A 63 13.08 25.00 5.30
N PHE A 64 11.78 25.23 5.07
CA PHE A 64 10.72 24.30 5.43
C PHE A 64 10.94 22.87 4.92
N PRO A 65 11.46 22.61 3.70
CA PRO A 65 11.74 21.26 3.24
C PRO A 65 12.67 20.47 4.16
N LYS A 66 13.62 21.13 4.82
CA LYS A 66 14.57 20.49 5.76
C LYS A 66 13.89 19.96 7.03
N LEU A 67 12.66 20.42 7.32
CA LEU A 67 11.84 19.98 8.43
C LEU A 67 10.98 18.75 8.12
N ALA A 68 11.06 18.22 6.91
CA ALA A 68 10.25 17.07 6.44
C ALA A 68 10.38 15.84 7.35
N LEU A 69 11.53 15.66 7.99
CA LEU A 69 11.74 14.60 8.99
C LEU A 69 10.81 14.69 10.20
N GLY A 70 10.34 15.89 10.55
CA GLY A 70 9.36 16.08 11.62
C GLY A 70 7.99 15.49 11.32
N LEU A 71 7.74 15.14 10.05
CA LEU A 71 6.51 14.46 9.61
C LEU A 71 6.61 12.94 9.68
N SER A 72 7.75 12.40 10.05
CA SER A 72 7.96 10.95 10.16
C SER A 72 7.05 10.33 11.22
N GLY A 73 6.60 9.09 10.95
CA GLY A 73 5.70 8.35 11.84
C GLY A 73 4.21 8.40 11.41
N PHE A 74 3.77 9.42 10.66
CA PHE A 74 2.40 9.44 10.13
C PHE A 74 2.18 8.36 9.07
N GLU A 75 3.20 7.99 8.31
CA GLU A 75 3.17 6.89 7.34
C GLU A 75 2.84 5.56 8.02
N THR A 76 3.37 5.32 9.21
CA THR A 76 3.05 4.12 10.00
C THR A 76 1.57 4.11 10.40
N GLY A 77 1.02 5.26 10.78
CA GLY A 77 -0.41 5.42 11.06
C GLY A 77 -1.29 5.03 9.87
N VAL A 78 -0.88 5.38 8.65
CA VAL A 78 -1.60 5.02 7.42
C VAL A 78 -1.55 3.51 7.16
N THR A 79 -0.40 2.88 7.38
CA THR A 79 -0.24 1.42 7.16
C THR A 79 -1.06 0.57 8.14
N VAL A 80 -1.31 1.08 9.34
CA VAL A 80 -2.06 0.38 10.41
C VAL A 80 -3.58 0.59 10.29
N MET A 81 -4.06 1.54 9.49
CA MET A 81 -5.49 1.81 9.31
C MET A 81 -6.37 0.57 9.07
N PRO A 82 -5.97 -0.40 8.24
CA PRO A 82 -6.76 -1.62 8.03
C PRO A 82 -6.91 -2.52 9.26
N LEU A 83 -6.01 -2.37 10.24
CA LEU A 83 -5.99 -3.18 11.48
C LEU A 83 -6.85 -2.59 12.60
N ILE A 84 -7.31 -1.35 12.45
CA ILE A 84 -8.10 -0.66 13.48
C ILE A 84 -9.50 -1.30 13.55
N ASP A 85 -9.91 -1.70 14.76
CA ASP A 85 -11.24 -2.24 14.99
C ASP A 85 -12.30 -1.14 14.84
N GLY A 86 -13.30 -1.39 14.01
CA GLY A 86 -14.44 -0.50 13.81
C GLY A 86 -15.55 -0.65 14.87
N GLY A 87 -15.40 -1.63 15.79
CA GLY A 87 -16.37 -1.90 16.83
C GLY A 87 -17.70 -2.45 16.30
N ALA A 88 -18.77 -2.25 17.06
CA ALA A 88 -20.11 -2.77 16.76
C ALA A 88 -20.65 -2.25 15.42
N ALA A 89 -20.34 -0.99 15.06
CA ALA A 89 -20.83 -0.36 13.84
C ALA A 89 -20.40 -1.07 12.55
N ASP A 90 -19.22 -1.71 12.55
CA ASP A 90 -18.70 -2.44 11.38
C ASP A 90 -19.07 -3.94 11.42
N ARG A 91 -19.40 -4.49 12.59
CA ARG A 91 -19.79 -5.91 12.74
C ARG A 91 -21.17 -6.21 12.16
N GLU A 92 -22.07 -5.23 12.18
CA GLU A 92 -23.41 -5.35 11.60
C GLU A 92 -23.42 -5.29 10.07
N HIS A 93 -22.35 -4.77 9.44
CA HIS A 93 -22.23 -4.68 7.99
C HIS A 93 -21.36 -5.83 7.47
N SER A 94 -22.04 -6.83 6.87
CA SER A 94 -21.36 -7.96 6.23
C SER A 94 -20.38 -7.51 5.14
N PRO A 95 -19.20 -8.14 5.00
CA PRO A 95 -18.23 -7.85 3.93
C PRO A 95 -18.82 -7.94 2.50
N ARG A 96 -19.94 -8.64 2.35
CA ARG A 96 -20.64 -8.86 1.07
C ARG A 96 -21.35 -7.62 0.50
N THR A 97 -21.60 -6.60 1.30
CA THR A 97 -22.39 -5.42 0.86
C THR A 97 -21.56 -4.28 0.29
N GLY A 98 -20.21 -4.37 0.27
CA GLY A 98 -19.35 -3.27 -0.21
C GLY A 98 -19.51 -1.96 0.58
N ALA A 99 -20.17 -2.00 1.74
CA ALA A 99 -20.42 -0.84 2.57
C ALA A 99 -19.09 -0.34 3.19
N ARG A 100 -18.91 0.97 3.18
CA ARG A 100 -17.73 1.60 3.79
C ARG A 100 -17.70 1.32 5.30
N PRO A 101 -16.56 0.90 5.89
CA PRO A 101 -16.43 0.62 7.32
C PRO A 101 -16.44 1.92 8.13
N VAL A 102 -17.63 2.38 8.50
CA VAL A 102 -17.85 3.70 9.14
C VAL A 102 -17.17 3.78 10.51
N GLY A 103 -17.25 2.72 11.29
CA GLY A 103 -16.64 2.65 12.63
C GLY A 103 -15.12 2.72 12.57
N ARG A 104 -14.50 1.93 11.68
CA ARG A 104 -13.04 1.95 11.44
C ARG A 104 -12.56 3.32 11.01
N VAL A 105 -13.24 3.95 10.05
CA VAL A 105 -12.91 5.31 9.59
C VAL A 105 -12.98 6.32 10.72
N ALA A 106 -14.02 6.26 11.57
CA ALA A 106 -14.16 7.16 12.71
C ALA A 106 -13.05 6.98 13.74
N ASN A 107 -12.71 5.73 14.09
CA ASN A 107 -11.65 5.42 15.05
C ASN A 107 -10.27 5.79 14.51
N THR A 108 -9.99 5.51 13.24
CA THR A 108 -8.75 5.94 12.58
C THR A 108 -8.59 7.45 12.61
N ARG A 109 -9.67 8.20 12.32
CA ARG A 109 -9.65 9.67 12.37
C ARG A 109 -9.33 10.18 13.77
N LYS A 110 -9.94 9.60 14.82
CA LYS A 110 -9.64 9.96 16.21
C LYS A 110 -8.16 9.71 16.53
N LEU A 111 -7.64 8.55 16.17
CA LEU A 111 -6.23 8.18 16.39
C LEU A 111 -5.29 9.21 15.74
N LEU A 112 -5.49 9.48 14.45
CA LEU A 112 -4.62 10.38 13.69
C LEU A 112 -4.69 11.82 14.20
N VAL A 113 -5.88 12.33 14.54
CA VAL A 113 -6.04 13.68 15.10
C VAL A 113 -5.37 13.79 16.46
N THR A 114 -5.54 12.80 17.34
CA THR A 114 -4.90 12.80 18.67
C THR A 114 -3.38 12.76 18.54
N ALA A 115 -2.86 11.88 17.67
CA ALA A 115 -1.42 11.80 17.41
C ALA A 115 -0.87 13.12 16.84
N ALA A 116 -1.58 13.73 15.88
CA ALA A 116 -1.18 15.00 15.28
C ALA A 116 -1.13 16.15 16.31
N ILE A 117 -2.11 16.24 17.21
CA ILE A 117 -2.15 17.28 18.26
C ILE A 117 -0.98 17.08 19.22
N ILE A 118 -0.76 15.86 19.73
CA ILE A 118 0.34 15.56 20.67
C ILE A 118 1.69 15.84 20.02
N MET A 119 1.91 15.37 18.80
CA MET A 119 3.18 15.58 18.09
C MET A 119 3.42 17.05 17.79
N SER A 120 2.41 17.79 17.30
CA SER A 120 2.55 19.22 17.01
C SER A 120 2.91 20.01 18.27
N PHE A 121 2.26 19.71 19.39
CA PHE A 121 2.57 20.36 20.66
C PHE A 121 4.01 20.11 21.10
N ILE A 122 4.43 18.84 21.13
CA ILE A 122 5.80 18.46 21.52
C ILE A 122 6.82 19.07 20.57
N LEU A 123 6.60 19.05 19.25
CA LEU A 123 7.52 19.61 18.26
C LEU A 123 7.68 21.13 18.44
N ILE A 124 6.58 21.87 18.61
CA ILE A 124 6.64 23.34 18.80
C ILE A 124 7.41 23.66 20.07
N VAL A 125 7.06 23.02 21.19
CA VAL A 125 7.72 23.30 22.48
C VAL A 125 9.19 22.87 22.46
N SER A 126 9.50 21.69 21.91
CA SER A 126 10.89 21.23 21.81
C SER A 126 11.73 22.13 20.92
N SER A 127 11.21 22.52 19.75
CA SER A 127 11.92 23.44 18.85
C SER A 127 12.20 24.78 19.52
N PHE A 128 11.21 25.32 20.23
CA PHE A 128 11.37 26.58 20.96
C PHE A 128 12.43 26.48 22.09
N VAL A 129 12.29 25.45 22.91
CA VAL A 129 13.24 25.25 24.05
C VAL A 129 14.64 24.96 23.55
N THR A 130 14.81 24.11 22.54
CA THR A 130 16.15 23.79 22.02
C THR A 130 16.80 24.97 21.32
N ALA A 131 16.04 25.77 20.57
CA ALA A 131 16.54 26.95 19.87
C ALA A 131 17.05 28.06 20.84
N LEU A 132 16.47 28.13 22.05
CA LEU A 132 16.82 29.13 23.05
C LEU A 132 17.91 28.67 24.01
N LEU A 133 17.99 27.38 24.36
CA LEU A 133 18.85 26.86 25.40
C LEU A 133 20.15 26.23 24.91
N ILE A 134 20.26 25.91 23.62
CA ILE A 134 21.42 25.25 23.03
C ILE A 134 22.19 26.27 22.18
N GLU A 135 23.45 26.42 22.50
CA GLU A 135 24.35 27.32 21.75
C GLU A 135 24.62 26.78 20.34
N PRO A 136 24.77 27.66 19.33
CA PRO A 136 25.05 27.22 17.95
C PRO A 136 26.30 26.33 17.82
N ALA A 137 27.30 26.51 18.67
CA ALA A 137 28.51 25.70 18.70
C ALA A 137 28.24 24.23 19.12
N ASP A 138 27.27 24.02 20.05
CA ASP A 138 26.88 22.68 20.48
C ASP A 138 26.02 21.95 19.43
N TYR A 139 25.42 22.69 18.50
CA TYR A 139 24.66 22.12 17.35
C TYR A 139 25.56 21.77 16.16
N ALA A 140 26.77 22.26 16.09
CA ALA A 140 27.70 21.96 15.01
C ALA A 140 27.92 20.43 14.89
N ALA A 141 28.37 19.95 13.72
CA ALA A 141 28.50 18.54 13.43
C ALA A 141 29.27 17.73 14.48
N ASP A 142 30.28 18.38 15.15
CA ASP A 142 31.06 17.79 16.25
C ASP A 142 30.59 18.26 17.63
N GLY A 143 29.49 18.98 17.72
CA GLY A 143 28.94 19.55 18.94
C GLY A 143 28.28 18.51 19.84
N LYS A 144 28.24 18.79 21.15
CA LYS A 144 27.69 17.87 22.17
C LYS A 144 26.21 17.62 22.04
N ALA A 145 25.44 18.51 21.39
CA ALA A 145 23.99 18.41 21.15
C ALA A 145 23.67 17.90 19.77
N SER A 146 24.65 17.70 18.88
CA SER A 146 24.42 17.21 17.52
C SER A 146 23.69 15.87 17.52
N GLY A 147 22.55 15.78 16.80
CA GLY A 147 21.73 14.59 16.72
C GLY A 147 21.00 14.15 18.01
N ARG A 148 21.19 14.87 19.15
CA ARG A 148 20.63 14.49 20.45
C ARG A 148 20.26 15.69 21.35
N ALA A 149 19.63 16.70 20.76
CA ALA A 149 19.36 17.97 21.44
C ALA A 149 18.57 17.83 22.76
N ILE A 150 17.52 17.04 22.80
CA ILE A 150 16.72 16.85 24.02
C ILE A 150 17.47 16.05 25.08
N ALA A 151 18.21 15.01 24.70
CA ALA A 151 19.09 14.28 25.62
C ALA A 151 20.16 15.18 26.23
N PHE A 152 20.75 16.07 25.42
CA PHE A 152 21.72 17.07 25.91
C PHE A 152 21.08 17.99 26.98
N LEU A 153 19.86 18.47 26.76
CA LEU A 153 19.13 19.27 27.74
C LEU A 153 18.80 18.48 28.99
N ALA A 154 18.44 17.20 28.86
CA ALA A 154 18.17 16.32 29.98
C ALA A 154 19.41 16.18 30.89
N HIS A 155 20.59 15.93 30.31
CA HIS A 155 21.83 15.85 31.05
C HIS A 155 22.22 17.18 31.68
N ARG A 156 22.06 18.30 30.95
CA ARG A 156 22.50 19.65 31.40
C ARG A 156 21.64 20.20 32.54
N TYR A 157 20.30 20.03 32.46
CA TYR A 157 19.38 20.69 33.40
C TYR A 157 18.76 19.76 34.46
N LEU A 158 18.78 18.45 34.28
CA LEU A 158 18.25 17.47 35.21
C LEU A 158 19.29 16.51 35.78
N GLY A 159 20.54 16.68 35.34
CA GLY A 159 21.71 15.95 35.84
C GLY A 159 21.94 14.60 35.12
N PRO A 160 23.11 13.97 35.35
CA PRO A 160 23.56 12.79 34.61
C PRO A 160 22.66 11.55 34.87
N GLY A 161 22.12 11.38 36.07
CA GLY A 161 21.25 10.25 36.39
C GLY A 161 19.97 10.27 35.58
N PHE A 162 19.29 11.43 35.54
CA PHE A 162 18.09 11.58 34.74
C PHE A 162 18.38 11.46 33.24
N GLY A 163 19.49 12.09 32.78
CA GLY A 163 19.91 11.98 31.39
C GLY A 163 20.14 10.54 30.93
N THR A 164 20.77 9.71 31.78
CA THR A 164 20.96 8.28 31.48
C THR A 164 19.65 7.54 31.37
N VAL A 165 18.67 7.80 32.26
CA VAL A 165 17.34 7.21 32.17
C VAL A 165 16.63 7.64 30.88
N TYR A 166 16.77 8.90 30.49
CA TYR A 166 16.27 9.43 29.24
C TYR A 166 16.88 8.72 28.02
N ASP A 167 18.20 8.54 27.99
CA ASP A 167 18.92 7.87 26.90
C ASP A 167 18.48 6.42 26.76
N VAL A 168 18.39 5.66 27.87
CA VAL A 168 17.88 4.28 27.85
C VAL A 168 16.45 4.21 27.34
N SER A 169 15.58 5.13 27.79
CA SER A 169 14.20 5.19 27.34
C SER A 169 14.11 5.50 25.83
N THR A 170 14.99 6.38 25.34
CA THR A 170 15.07 6.73 23.92
C THR A 170 15.50 5.53 23.07
N ILE A 171 16.52 4.79 23.50
CA ILE A 171 16.97 3.57 22.80
C ILE A 171 15.86 2.53 22.75
N LEU A 172 15.17 2.33 23.86
CA LEU A 172 14.05 1.37 23.95
C LEU A 172 12.89 1.75 23.00
N ILE A 173 12.47 3.01 23.00
CA ILE A 173 11.35 3.43 22.13
C ILE A 173 11.72 3.38 20.66
N LEU A 174 12.97 3.71 20.28
CA LEU A 174 13.45 3.60 18.92
C LEU A 174 13.48 2.13 18.45
N GLY A 175 13.95 1.22 19.29
CA GLY A 175 13.93 -0.21 19.00
C GLY A 175 12.50 -0.75 18.81
N LEU A 176 11.57 -0.34 19.67
CA LEU A 176 10.16 -0.71 19.55
C LEU A 176 9.49 -0.08 18.32
N ALA A 177 9.84 1.16 17.97
CA ALA A 177 9.36 1.82 16.76
C ALA A 177 9.81 1.07 15.51
N GLY A 178 11.09 0.65 15.45
CA GLY A 178 11.61 -0.19 14.37
C GLY A 178 10.89 -1.53 14.26
N ALA A 179 10.67 -2.21 15.38
CA ALA A 179 9.91 -3.46 15.41
C ALA A 179 8.46 -3.27 14.95
N SER A 180 7.82 -2.16 15.34
CA SER A 180 6.46 -1.80 14.89
C SER A 180 6.40 -1.50 13.40
N ALA A 181 7.38 -0.78 12.86
CA ALA A 181 7.48 -0.51 11.42
C ALA A 181 7.65 -1.81 10.63
N MET A 182 8.52 -2.71 11.10
CA MET A 182 8.69 -4.05 10.51
C MET A 182 7.39 -4.85 10.52
N ALA A 183 6.66 -4.86 11.63
CA ALA A 183 5.36 -5.52 11.73
C ALA A 183 4.33 -4.92 10.76
N GLY A 184 4.32 -3.59 10.59
CA GLY A 184 3.51 -2.89 9.60
C GLY A 184 3.83 -3.34 8.16
N LEU A 185 5.11 -3.44 7.81
CA LEU A 185 5.56 -3.92 6.49
C LEU A 185 5.19 -5.37 6.23
N LEU A 186 5.32 -6.24 7.23
CA LEU A 186 4.91 -7.65 7.14
C LEU A 186 3.41 -7.81 6.85
N HIS A 187 2.61 -6.84 7.27
CA HIS A 187 1.18 -6.82 6.98
C HIS A 187 0.85 -6.15 5.64
N LEU A 188 1.59 -5.10 5.30
CA LEU A 188 1.38 -4.29 4.11
C LEU A 188 1.83 -5.01 2.83
N ILE A 189 3.05 -5.55 2.82
CA ILE A 189 3.67 -6.14 1.63
C ILE A 189 2.84 -7.27 1.04
N PRO A 190 2.34 -8.27 1.81
CA PRO A 190 1.49 -9.32 1.25
C PRO A 190 0.16 -8.83 0.68
N ARG A 191 -0.31 -7.67 1.11
CA ARG A 191 -1.55 -7.06 0.62
C ARG A 191 -1.37 -6.19 -0.61
N TYR A 192 -0.22 -5.52 -0.73
CA TYR A 192 0.05 -4.57 -1.82
C TYR A 192 0.76 -5.21 -3.01
N LEU A 193 1.78 -6.02 -2.76
CA LEU A 193 2.52 -6.67 -3.84
C LEU A 193 1.63 -7.49 -4.78
N PRO A 194 0.66 -8.25 -4.29
CA PRO A 194 -0.25 -8.99 -5.16
C PRO A 194 -1.17 -8.12 -6.01
N ARG A 195 -1.45 -6.89 -5.59
CA ARG A 195 -2.21 -5.92 -6.42
C ARG A 195 -1.48 -5.53 -7.69
N PHE A 196 -0.15 -5.49 -7.66
CA PHE A 196 0.71 -5.23 -8.81
C PHE A 196 1.02 -6.48 -9.62
N GLY A 197 0.40 -7.59 -9.27
CA GLY A 197 0.49 -8.88 -9.92
C GLY A 197 1.33 -9.88 -9.14
N MET A 198 0.77 -11.01 -8.95
CA MET A 198 1.30 -12.26 -8.44
C MET A 198 2.67 -12.16 -7.77
N ALA A 199 2.69 -11.68 -6.53
CA ALA A 199 3.90 -11.65 -5.71
C ALA A 199 4.53 -13.05 -5.60
N PRO A 200 5.85 -13.16 -5.42
CA PRO A 200 6.49 -14.43 -5.15
C PRO A 200 5.84 -15.12 -3.94
N GLN A 201 5.74 -16.44 -3.95
CA GLN A 201 5.11 -17.20 -2.85
C GLN A 201 5.72 -16.90 -1.49
N TRP A 202 7.03 -16.66 -1.45
CA TRP A 202 7.73 -16.34 -0.21
C TRP A 202 7.29 -15.00 0.41
N ALA A 203 6.74 -14.06 -0.40
CA ALA A 203 6.22 -12.79 0.10
C ALA A 203 4.96 -12.94 0.97
N ALA A 204 4.23 -14.06 0.83
CA ALA A 204 3.11 -14.39 1.70
C ALA A 204 3.55 -15.06 3.03
N LEU A 205 4.81 -15.49 3.12
CA LEU A 205 5.37 -16.15 4.29
C LEU A 205 6.11 -15.15 5.18
N SER A 206 5.74 -15.05 6.45
CA SER A 206 6.31 -14.08 7.39
C SER A 206 7.83 -14.24 7.57
N ARG A 207 8.34 -15.47 7.70
CA ARG A 207 9.76 -15.71 7.95
C ARG A 207 10.68 -15.27 6.80
N PRO A 208 10.48 -15.69 5.53
CA PRO A 208 11.29 -15.22 4.42
C PRO A 208 11.19 -13.71 4.23
N LEU A 209 10.01 -13.13 4.44
CA LEU A 209 9.80 -11.69 4.29
C LEU A 209 10.58 -10.91 5.35
N VAL A 210 10.58 -11.36 6.63
CA VAL A 210 11.40 -10.77 7.69
C VAL A 210 12.88 -10.80 7.32
N LEU A 211 13.38 -11.95 6.85
CA LEU A 211 14.78 -12.07 6.45
C LEU A 211 15.14 -11.15 5.28
N ALA A 212 14.26 -11.01 4.30
CA ALA A 212 14.47 -10.10 3.17
C ALA A 212 14.52 -8.64 3.64
N LEU A 213 13.57 -8.20 4.47
CA LEU A 213 13.54 -6.84 5.02
C LEU A 213 14.76 -6.57 5.90
N PHE A 214 15.11 -7.49 6.79
CA PHE A 214 16.29 -7.39 7.64
C PHE A 214 17.59 -7.29 6.82
N THR A 215 17.70 -8.03 5.72
CA THR A 215 18.84 -7.93 4.81
C THR A 215 18.92 -6.54 4.17
N VAL A 216 17.79 -5.98 3.75
CA VAL A 216 17.72 -4.61 3.21
C VAL A 216 18.15 -3.59 4.26
N ASP A 217 17.67 -3.71 5.50
CA ASP A 217 18.04 -2.79 6.60
C ASP A 217 19.52 -2.84 6.91
N ILE A 218 20.13 -4.05 6.96
CA ILE A 218 21.56 -4.20 7.13
C ILE A 218 22.34 -3.54 5.97
N LEU A 219 21.93 -3.80 4.73
CA LEU A 219 22.60 -3.25 3.55
C LEU A 219 22.56 -1.71 3.58
N ILE A 220 21.41 -1.12 3.87
CA ILE A 220 21.28 0.34 4.00
C ILE A 220 22.17 0.87 5.13
N THR A 221 22.16 0.22 6.29
CA THR A 221 22.99 0.61 7.43
C THR A 221 24.48 0.57 7.07
N LEU A 222 24.93 -0.44 6.35
CA LEU A 222 26.33 -0.56 5.92
C LEU A 222 26.70 0.47 4.85
N ILE A 223 25.82 0.73 3.88
CA ILE A 223 26.04 1.75 2.84
C ILE A 223 26.24 3.13 3.46
N PHE A 224 25.40 3.48 4.42
CA PHE A 224 25.48 4.77 5.13
C PHE A 224 26.43 4.75 6.34
N ARG A 225 27.16 3.64 6.59
CA ARG A 225 28.07 3.48 7.73
C ARG A 225 27.43 3.81 9.09
N ALA A 226 26.14 3.49 9.24
CA ALA A 226 25.31 3.81 10.39
C ALA A 226 25.19 5.32 10.69
N ASP A 227 25.47 6.19 9.72
CA ASP A 227 25.26 7.63 9.85
C ASP A 227 23.79 7.98 9.66
N VAL A 228 23.14 8.39 10.75
CA VAL A 228 21.71 8.72 10.78
C VAL A 228 21.40 9.98 9.98
N GLU A 229 22.32 10.95 9.96
CA GLU A 229 22.11 12.21 9.23
C GLU A 229 22.15 11.98 7.71
N ALA A 230 23.08 11.16 7.24
CA ALA A 230 23.15 10.74 5.84
C ALA A 230 21.91 9.94 5.43
N GLN A 231 21.42 9.02 6.29
CA GLN A 231 20.18 8.25 6.03
C GLN A 231 18.94 9.14 6.01
N SER A 232 18.94 10.25 6.76
CA SER A 232 17.78 11.12 6.91
C SER A 232 17.28 11.70 5.59
N GLY A 233 18.19 12.00 4.65
CA GLY A 233 17.84 12.50 3.33
C GLY A 233 17.09 11.47 2.47
N ALA A 234 17.54 10.22 2.51
CA ALA A 234 16.88 9.12 1.81
C ALA A 234 15.49 8.85 2.39
N TYR A 235 15.39 8.83 3.70
CA TYR A 235 14.14 8.64 4.41
C TYR A 235 13.12 9.76 4.13
N ALA A 236 13.58 11.03 4.17
CA ALA A 236 12.73 12.19 3.89
C ALA A 236 12.09 12.11 2.49
N THR A 237 12.85 11.68 1.48
CA THR A 237 12.32 11.48 0.12
C THR A 237 11.14 10.48 0.11
N GLY A 238 11.30 9.34 0.78
CA GLY A 238 10.25 8.32 0.87
C GLY A 238 8.98 8.82 1.57
N VAL A 239 9.13 9.50 2.70
CA VAL A 239 8.01 10.08 3.47
C VAL A 239 7.28 11.14 2.64
N LEU A 240 8.03 12.04 1.98
CA LEU A 240 7.44 13.11 1.16
C LEU A 240 6.67 12.57 -0.05
N VAL A 241 7.19 11.53 -0.73
CA VAL A 241 6.47 10.87 -1.83
C VAL A 241 5.15 10.28 -1.33
N LEU A 242 5.16 9.64 -0.17
CA LEU A 242 3.97 9.02 0.41
C LEU A 242 2.93 10.09 0.81
N ILE A 243 3.35 11.15 1.51
CA ILE A 243 2.45 12.22 1.94
C ILE A 243 1.89 12.99 0.74
N LEU A 244 2.74 13.28 -0.27
CA LEU A 244 2.31 13.91 -1.51
C LEU A 244 1.26 13.07 -2.24
N SER A 245 1.48 11.76 -2.35
CA SER A 245 0.55 10.82 -2.96
C SER A 245 -0.80 10.80 -2.21
N ALA A 246 -0.76 10.80 -0.88
CA ALA A 246 -1.95 10.85 -0.04
C ALA A 246 -2.70 12.19 -0.18
N ALA A 247 -1.99 13.32 -0.20
CA ALA A 247 -2.58 14.64 -0.41
C ALA A 247 -3.23 14.77 -1.80
N PHE A 248 -2.58 14.23 -2.83
CA PHE A 248 -3.11 14.20 -4.19
C PHE A 248 -4.39 13.34 -4.26
N ALA A 249 -4.37 12.13 -3.69
CA ALA A 249 -5.53 11.24 -3.65
C ALA A 249 -6.70 11.87 -2.87
N ALA A 250 -6.42 12.52 -1.74
CA ALA A 250 -7.42 13.24 -0.96
C ALA A 250 -8.04 14.39 -1.75
N THR A 251 -7.22 15.20 -2.44
CA THR A 251 -7.66 16.30 -3.29
C THR A 251 -8.59 15.81 -4.40
N LEU A 252 -8.21 14.73 -5.09
CA LEU A 252 -9.00 14.16 -6.17
C LEU A 252 -10.34 13.59 -5.67
N THR A 253 -10.33 12.96 -4.50
CA THR A 253 -11.55 12.41 -3.87
C THR A 253 -12.52 13.52 -3.47
N LEU A 254 -12.02 14.55 -2.79
CA LEU A 254 -12.82 15.70 -2.36
C LEU A 254 -13.36 16.50 -3.55
N TRP A 255 -12.59 16.60 -4.63
CA TRP A 255 -13.03 17.19 -5.89
C TRP A 255 -14.20 16.41 -6.49
N ARG A 256 -14.11 15.08 -6.55
CA ARG A 256 -15.20 14.22 -7.03
C ARG A 256 -16.44 14.27 -6.15
N GLU A 257 -16.26 14.41 -4.83
CA GLU A 257 -17.35 14.60 -3.86
C GLU A 257 -17.94 16.03 -3.86
N ARG A 258 -17.45 16.93 -4.73
CA ARG A 258 -17.84 18.34 -4.85
C ARG A 258 -17.64 19.15 -3.55
N ARG A 259 -16.71 18.76 -2.71
CA ARG A 259 -16.34 19.49 -1.48
C ARG A 259 -15.24 20.50 -1.77
N TRP A 260 -15.56 21.53 -2.54
CA TRP A 260 -14.61 22.46 -3.15
C TRP A 260 -13.67 23.15 -2.14
N ALA A 261 -14.17 23.60 -0.99
CA ALA A 261 -13.34 24.27 0.02
C ALA A 261 -12.24 23.36 0.58
N LEU A 262 -12.60 22.11 0.89
CA LEU A 262 -11.63 21.11 1.38
C LEU A 262 -10.68 20.65 0.26
N ALA A 263 -11.19 20.51 -0.97
CA ALA A 263 -10.37 20.18 -2.13
C ALA A 263 -9.33 21.28 -2.41
N PHE A 264 -9.70 22.54 -2.30
CA PHE A 264 -8.77 23.67 -2.45
C PHE A 264 -7.70 23.68 -1.34
N TYR A 265 -8.10 23.46 -0.09
CA TYR A 265 -7.16 23.35 1.02
C TYR A 265 -6.15 22.20 0.82
N THR A 266 -6.62 21.00 0.46
CA THR A 266 -5.74 19.86 0.20
C THR A 266 -4.90 20.05 -1.05
N ALA A 267 -5.36 20.80 -2.06
CA ALA A 267 -4.56 21.16 -3.22
C ALA A 267 -3.40 22.09 -2.85
N ILE A 268 -3.60 23.05 -1.96
CA ILE A 268 -2.51 23.89 -1.43
C ILE A 268 -1.48 23.02 -0.69
N LEU A 269 -1.94 22.11 0.16
CA LEU A 269 -1.03 21.16 0.84
C LEU A 269 -0.25 20.31 -0.16
N CYS A 270 -0.92 19.84 -1.23
CA CYS A 270 -0.28 19.08 -2.30
C CYS A 270 0.83 19.90 -2.97
N LEU A 271 0.61 21.18 -3.25
CA LEU A 271 1.63 22.09 -3.81
C LEU A 271 2.81 22.29 -2.86
N VAL A 272 2.54 22.48 -1.56
CA VAL A 272 3.58 22.61 -0.54
C VAL A 272 4.44 21.36 -0.47
N PHE A 273 3.83 20.16 -0.42
CA PHE A 273 4.57 18.90 -0.39
C PHE A 273 5.30 18.61 -1.71
N ALA A 274 4.74 19.00 -2.86
CA ALA A 274 5.42 18.89 -4.14
C ALA A 274 6.68 19.78 -4.17
N TYR A 275 6.58 21.03 -3.71
CA TYR A 275 7.74 21.92 -3.55
C TYR A 275 8.78 21.30 -2.61
N THR A 276 8.36 20.83 -1.43
CA THR A 276 9.22 20.21 -0.43
C THR A 276 9.95 18.98 -0.98
N LEU A 277 9.25 18.14 -1.73
CA LEU A 277 9.86 16.96 -2.37
C LEU A 277 10.89 17.35 -3.44
N LEU A 278 10.56 18.31 -4.30
CA LEU A 278 11.47 18.78 -5.34
C LEU A 278 12.74 19.35 -4.74
N ASP A 279 12.62 20.22 -3.74
CA ASP A 279 13.76 20.79 -3.04
C ASP A 279 14.62 19.72 -2.36
N ASN A 280 13.99 18.77 -1.65
CA ASN A 280 14.72 17.66 -1.02
C ASN A 280 15.43 16.76 -2.06
N CYS A 281 14.85 16.53 -3.24
CA CYS A 281 15.50 15.78 -4.32
C CYS A 281 16.71 16.51 -4.90
N VAL A 282 16.68 17.85 -4.94
CA VAL A 282 17.78 18.68 -5.43
C VAL A 282 18.89 18.77 -4.40
N GLU A 283 18.56 19.02 -3.13
CA GLU A 283 19.57 19.14 -2.06
C GLU A 283 20.19 17.78 -1.67
N ARG A 284 19.42 16.70 -1.72
CA ARG A 284 19.83 15.34 -1.28
C ARG A 284 19.45 14.28 -2.34
N PRO A 285 20.19 14.24 -3.45
CA PRO A 285 19.89 13.31 -4.55
C PRO A 285 20.05 11.84 -4.17
N ASP A 286 20.79 11.52 -3.11
CA ASP A 286 20.99 10.15 -2.63
C ASP A 286 19.65 9.44 -2.34
N GLY A 287 18.71 10.16 -1.72
CA GLY A 287 17.39 9.63 -1.44
C GLY A 287 16.60 9.27 -2.70
N LEU A 288 16.70 10.11 -3.73
CA LEU A 288 16.06 9.86 -5.02
C LEU A 288 16.69 8.64 -5.72
N ILE A 289 18.01 8.54 -5.71
CA ILE A 289 18.76 7.43 -6.33
C ILE A 289 18.37 6.10 -5.66
N ILE A 290 18.43 6.04 -4.33
CA ILE A 290 18.10 4.82 -3.57
C ILE A 290 16.64 4.44 -3.77
N GLY A 291 15.72 5.40 -3.67
CA GLY A 291 14.30 5.17 -3.88
C GLY A 291 14.00 4.67 -5.30
N THR A 292 14.67 5.21 -6.31
CA THR A 292 14.53 4.78 -7.70
C THR A 292 15.07 3.36 -7.91
N ILE A 293 16.27 3.07 -7.41
CA ILE A 293 16.87 1.73 -7.50
C ILE A 293 15.97 0.71 -6.81
N PHE A 294 15.49 1.01 -5.60
CA PHE A 294 14.61 0.11 -4.86
C PHE A 294 13.30 -0.13 -5.61
N THR A 295 12.68 0.92 -6.15
CA THR A 295 11.46 0.80 -6.96
C THR A 295 11.69 -0.04 -8.22
N MET A 296 12.81 0.16 -8.90
CA MET A 296 13.16 -0.64 -10.08
C MET A 296 13.39 -2.11 -9.75
N ILE A 297 14.08 -2.41 -8.66
CA ILE A 297 14.26 -3.79 -8.17
C ILE A 297 12.91 -4.42 -7.83
N LEU A 298 12.05 -3.71 -7.11
CA LEU A 298 10.72 -4.18 -6.77
C LEU A 298 9.88 -4.47 -8.02
N MET A 299 9.88 -3.56 -9.00
CA MET A 299 9.18 -3.73 -10.27
C MET A 299 9.73 -4.93 -11.05
N LEU A 300 11.05 -5.12 -11.07
CA LEU A 300 11.69 -6.26 -11.71
C LEU A 300 11.27 -7.57 -11.03
N VAL A 301 11.33 -7.65 -9.71
CA VAL A 301 10.88 -8.84 -8.96
C VAL A 301 9.41 -9.14 -9.24
N CYS A 302 8.56 -8.12 -9.27
CA CYS A 302 7.15 -8.28 -9.61
C CYS A 302 6.96 -8.77 -11.05
N ALA A 303 7.70 -8.23 -12.02
CA ALA A 303 7.62 -8.62 -13.42
C ALA A 303 8.09 -10.06 -13.64
N VAL A 304 9.23 -10.44 -13.04
CA VAL A 304 9.77 -11.80 -13.09
C VAL A 304 8.81 -12.80 -12.43
N SER A 305 8.34 -12.48 -11.22
CA SER A 305 7.36 -13.30 -10.52
C SER A 305 6.10 -13.51 -11.35
N ARG A 306 5.60 -12.45 -11.97
CA ARG A 306 4.42 -12.48 -12.83
C ARG A 306 4.65 -13.34 -14.07
N SER A 307 5.79 -13.22 -14.73
CA SER A 307 6.15 -14.01 -15.90
C SER A 307 6.24 -15.51 -15.58
N ILE A 308 6.83 -15.88 -14.44
CA ILE A 308 6.92 -17.25 -14.01
C ILE A 308 5.54 -17.81 -13.62
N ARG A 309 4.73 -17.04 -12.91
CA ARG A 309 3.45 -17.49 -12.35
C ARG A 309 2.28 -17.45 -13.33
N SER A 310 2.37 -16.65 -14.40
CA SER A 310 1.38 -16.69 -15.48
C SER A 310 1.26 -18.06 -16.13
N VAL A 311 2.28 -18.90 -15.95
CA VAL A 311 2.38 -20.27 -16.46
C VAL A 311 2.03 -21.33 -15.41
N GLU A 312 1.85 -20.96 -14.13
CA GLU A 312 1.45 -21.90 -13.08
C GLU A 312 -0.06 -22.16 -13.15
N LEU A 313 -0.40 -23.40 -13.44
CA LEU A 313 -1.77 -23.90 -13.35
C LEU A 313 -2.09 -24.22 -11.89
N ARG A 314 -2.79 -23.32 -11.24
CA ARG A 314 -3.42 -23.57 -9.95
C ARG A 314 -4.91 -23.60 -10.15
N ILE A 315 -5.48 -24.79 -10.09
CA ILE A 315 -6.93 -24.96 -10.11
C ILE A 315 -7.41 -24.78 -8.68
N PRO A 316 -8.07 -23.67 -8.35
CA PRO A 316 -8.74 -23.53 -7.07
C PRO A 316 -9.93 -24.50 -7.04
N HIS A 317 -10.29 -24.91 -5.86
CA HIS A 317 -11.56 -25.60 -5.65
C HIS A 317 -12.69 -24.60 -5.93
N GLY A 318 -13.72 -25.02 -6.65
CA GLY A 318 -14.90 -24.21 -6.94
C GLY A 318 -16.16 -24.88 -6.41
N TYR A 319 -17.16 -24.08 -6.09
CA TYR A 319 -18.48 -24.54 -5.72
C TYR A 319 -19.57 -23.68 -6.38
N PHE A 320 -20.75 -24.29 -6.56
CA PHE A 320 -21.90 -23.56 -7.06
C PHE A 320 -22.56 -22.75 -5.94
N VAL A 321 -22.92 -21.51 -6.25
CA VAL A 321 -23.49 -20.58 -5.25
C VAL A 321 -24.93 -20.95 -4.89
N ASP A 322 -25.66 -21.54 -5.81
CA ASP A 322 -27.08 -21.85 -5.66
C ASP A 322 -27.45 -23.19 -6.30
N ALA A 323 -28.59 -23.73 -5.88
CA ALA A 323 -29.12 -25.02 -6.37
C ALA A 323 -29.47 -25.00 -7.88
N GLU A 324 -29.76 -23.85 -8.45
CA GLU A 324 -30.00 -23.72 -9.89
C GLU A 324 -28.69 -23.90 -10.66
N SER A 325 -27.62 -23.27 -10.23
CA SER A 325 -26.28 -23.40 -10.79
C SER A 325 -25.74 -24.83 -10.66
N GLU A 326 -26.00 -25.51 -9.55
CA GLU A 326 -25.62 -26.90 -9.30
C GLU A 326 -26.34 -27.85 -10.25
N ARG A 327 -27.58 -27.55 -10.64
CA ARG A 327 -28.34 -28.30 -11.62
C ARG A 327 -27.92 -28.02 -13.06
N LEU A 328 -27.68 -26.74 -13.39
CA LEU A 328 -27.33 -26.30 -14.74
C LEU A 328 -25.93 -26.73 -15.18
N GLY A 329 -24.96 -26.81 -14.24
CA GLY A 329 -23.61 -27.26 -14.53
C GLY A 329 -23.56 -28.63 -15.21
N PRO A 330 -24.11 -29.70 -14.63
CA PRO A 330 -24.23 -31.02 -15.29
C PRO A 330 -25.11 -31.00 -16.54
N GLU A 331 -26.15 -30.15 -16.60
CA GLU A 331 -27.00 -30.03 -17.79
C GLU A 331 -26.23 -29.51 -19.01
N THR A 332 -25.23 -28.64 -18.81
CA THR A 332 -24.38 -28.13 -19.89
C THR A 332 -23.49 -29.21 -20.49
N ARG A 333 -22.98 -30.15 -19.68
CA ARG A 333 -22.13 -31.26 -20.14
C ARG A 333 -22.80 -32.14 -21.21
N GLY A 334 -24.10 -32.32 -21.16
CA GLY A 334 -24.87 -33.12 -22.16
C GLY A 334 -25.19 -32.36 -23.44
N LYS A 335 -24.91 -31.07 -23.50
CA LYS A 335 -25.25 -30.22 -24.65
C LYS A 335 -23.95 -29.74 -25.32
N LYS A 336 -23.98 -29.67 -26.65
CA LYS A 336 -22.81 -29.14 -27.41
C LYS A 336 -22.69 -27.64 -27.22
N VAL A 337 -22.12 -27.20 -26.06
CA VAL A 337 -22.03 -25.82 -25.66
C VAL A 337 -20.71 -25.21 -26.14
N HIS A 338 -20.75 -23.95 -26.52
CA HIS A 338 -19.56 -23.16 -26.87
C HIS A 338 -19.25 -22.12 -25.78
N LEU A 339 -18.06 -22.15 -25.21
CA LEU A 339 -17.64 -21.23 -24.13
C LEU A 339 -17.11 -19.93 -24.72
N VAL A 340 -17.60 -18.79 -24.22
CA VAL A 340 -17.23 -17.47 -24.69
C VAL A 340 -16.86 -16.58 -23.48
N PRO A 341 -15.58 -16.54 -23.08
CA PRO A 341 -15.13 -15.57 -22.09
C PRO A 341 -15.31 -14.14 -22.61
N THR A 342 -15.95 -13.29 -21.81
CA THR A 342 -16.19 -11.89 -22.18
C THR A 342 -16.22 -10.98 -20.95
N ALA A 343 -15.58 -9.83 -21.08
CA ALA A 343 -15.62 -8.77 -20.06
C ALA A 343 -16.92 -7.94 -20.10
N ARG A 344 -17.69 -8.04 -21.17
CA ARG A 344 -18.93 -7.26 -21.35
C ARG A 344 -20.12 -8.03 -20.80
N THR A 345 -20.75 -7.52 -19.76
CA THR A 345 -21.83 -8.16 -19.01
C THR A 345 -23.25 -7.84 -19.53
N THR A 346 -23.40 -6.92 -20.48
CA THR A 346 -24.70 -6.48 -20.97
C THR A 346 -25.34 -7.53 -21.95
N PRO A 347 -26.66 -7.79 -21.87
CA PRO A 347 -27.33 -8.72 -22.77
C PRO A 347 -27.17 -8.38 -24.25
N GLU A 348 -27.12 -7.08 -24.57
CA GLU A 348 -26.92 -6.62 -25.96
C GLU A 348 -25.54 -6.98 -26.50
N ALA A 349 -24.52 -6.82 -25.66
CA ALA A 349 -23.14 -7.16 -26.03
C ALA A 349 -22.99 -8.67 -26.25
N ARG A 350 -23.62 -9.49 -25.40
CA ARG A 350 -23.66 -10.97 -25.58
C ARG A 350 -24.35 -11.37 -26.90
N ARG A 351 -25.49 -10.77 -27.20
CA ARG A 351 -26.21 -11.05 -28.47
C ARG A 351 -25.38 -10.68 -29.70
N ARG A 352 -24.69 -9.51 -29.64
CA ARG A 352 -23.79 -9.07 -30.71
C ARG A 352 -22.62 -10.05 -30.89
N LYS A 353 -22.00 -10.49 -29.77
CA LYS A 353 -20.90 -11.46 -29.83
C LYS A 353 -21.35 -12.83 -30.35
N LYS A 354 -22.53 -13.32 -29.96
CA LYS A 354 -23.10 -14.55 -30.51
C LYS A 354 -23.31 -14.42 -32.01
N ALA A 355 -23.90 -13.32 -32.48
CA ALA A 355 -24.16 -13.10 -33.92
C ALA A 355 -22.83 -13.05 -34.72
N GLU A 356 -21.77 -12.50 -34.16
CA GLU A 356 -20.44 -12.51 -34.75
C GLU A 356 -19.87 -13.92 -34.87
N ILE A 357 -19.93 -14.71 -33.80
CA ILE A 357 -19.47 -16.11 -33.78
C ILE A 357 -20.22 -16.94 -34.78
N VAL A 358 -21.56 -16.85 -34.80
CA VAL A 358 -22.42 -17.60 -35.76
C VAL A 358 -22.09 -17.22 -37.20
N ARG A 359 -21.86 -15.94 -37.49
CA ARG A 359 -21.57 -15.46 -38.84
C ARG A 359 -20.21 -15.95 -39.35
N HIS A 360 -19.18 -15.95 -38.51
CA HIS A 360 -17.81 -16.25 -38.95
C HIS A 360 -17.44 -17.73 -38.86
N TYR A 361 -18.01 -18.44 -37.88
CA TYR A 361 -17.64 -19.83 -37.61
C TYR A 361 -18.74 -20.84 -37.85
N ASN A 362 -19.92 -20.39 -38.34
CA ASN A 362 -21.11 -21.22 -38.59
C ASN A 362 -21.48 -22.15 -37.41
N VAL A 363 -21.33 -21.65 -36.22
CA VAL A 363 -21.56 -22.39 -34.97
C VAL A 363 -23.05 -22.59 -34.76
N ARG A 364 -23.45 -23.85 -34.55
CA ARG A 364 -24.83 -24.23 -34.22
C ARG A 364 -24.85 -24.80 -32.81
N GLY A 365 -25.62 -24.19 -31.93
CA GLY A 365 -25.75 -24.67 -30.55
C GLY A 365 -25.82 -23.54 -29.51
N PRO A 366 -26.04 -23.89 -28.24
CA PRO A 366 -26.04 -22.94 -27.14
C PRO A 366 -24.65 -22.39 -26.86
N VAL A 367 -24.60 -21.13 -26.45
CA VAL A 367 -23.37 -20.44 -26.05
C VAL A 367 -23.39 -20.22 -24.55
N ALA A 368 -22.30 -20.54 -23.86
CA ALA A 368 -22.09 -20.20 -22.49
C ALA A 368 -21.17 -18.98 -22.41
N PHE A 369 -21.69 -17.83 -22.03
CA PHE A 369 -20.92 -16.63 -21.79
C PHE A 369 -20.31 -16.71 -20.42
N LEU A 370 -18.97 -16.57 -20.33
CA LEU A 370 -18.24 -16.60 -19.09
C LEU A 370 -17.78 -15.19 -18.68
N HIS A 371 -18.26 -14.74 -17.53
CA HIS A 371 -17.83 -13.51 -16.88
C HIS A 371 -16.94 -13.84 -15.68
N VAL A 372 -15.67 -13.48 -15.78
CA VAL A 372 -14.69 -13.70 -14.72
C VAL A 372 -14.52 -12.42 -13.91
N ASN A 373 -14.91 -12.47 -12.64
CA ASN A 373 -14.70 -11.39 -11.69
C ASN A 373 -13.44 -11.66 -10.87
N LEU A 374 -12.38 -10.91 -11.19
CA LEU A 374 -11.10 -11.03 -10.50
C LEU A 374 -11.18 -10.45 -9.09
N LEU A 375 -10.56 -11.13 -8.14
CA LEU A 375 -10.41 -10.63 -6.78
C LEU A 375 -9.61 -9.33 -6.76
N ASP A 376 -10.07 -8.34 -6.02
CA ASP A 376 -9.30 -7.11 -5.74
C ASP A 376 -8.04 -7.41 -4.92
N ASN A 377 -8.12 -8.39 -4.03
CA ASN A 377 -7.02 -8.87 -3.22
C ASN A 377 -6.53 -10.23 -3.71
N ARG A 378 -5.67 -10.24 -4.71
CA ARG A 378 -5.07 -11.45 -5.29
C ARG A 378 -3.99 -12.10 -4.43
N SER A 379 -3.92 -11.75 -3.14
CA SER A 379 -2.96 -12.32 -2.18
C SER A 379 -3.36 -13.70 -1.68
N GLU A 380 -4.64 -14.06 -1.76
CA GLU A 380 -5.13 -15.37 -1.39
C GLU A 380 -5.10 -16.28 -2.62
N PHE A 381 -4.00 -16.98 -2.80
CA PHE A 381 -3.80 -17.91 -3.93
C PHE A 381 -4.68 -19.17 -3.89
N SER A 382 -5.54 -19.30 -2.89
CA SER A 382 -6.36 -20.47 -2.63
C SER A 382 -7.83 -20.15 -2.37
N ALA A 383 -8.30 -18.97 -2.73
CA ALA A 383 -9.72 -18.66 -2.60
C ALA A 383 -10.55 -19.61 -3.49
N PRO A 384 -11.61 -20.24 -2.97
CA PRO A 384 -12.49 -21.07 -3.77
C PRO A 384 -13.22 -20.21 -4.80
N LEU A 385 -13.44 -20.76 -6.01
CA LEU A 385 -14.24 -20.11 -7.03
C LEU A 385 -15.72 -20.25 -6.69
N GLU A 386 -16.46 -19.16 -6.68
CA GLU A 386 -17.90 -19.15 -6.57
C GLU A 386 -18.49 -19.08 -7.98
N ILE A 387 -19.21 -20.12 -8.40
CA ILE A 387 -19.75 -20.25 -9.75
C ILE A 387 -21.27 -20.11 -9.71
N SER A 388 -21.78 -19.14 -10.44
CA SER A 388 -23.22 -18.98 -10.69
C SER A 388 -23.51 -19.18 -12.18
N ILE A 389 -24.41 -20.10 -12.50
CA ILE A 389 -24.84 -20.38 -13.88
C ILE A 389 -26.32 -20.09 -13.98
N ARG A 390 -26.69 -19.26 -14.94
CA ARG A 390 -28.10 -18.98 -15.25
C ARG A 390 -28.40 -19.22 -16.74
N LYS A 391 -29.62 -19.62 -17.04
CA LYS A 391 -30.07 -19.79 -18.40
C LYS A 391 -30.70 -18.51 -18.94
N GLU A 392 -30.27 -18.08 -20.13
CA GLU A 392 -30.81 -16.90 -20.81
C GLU A 392 -31.28 -17.29 -22.21
N GLY A 393 -32.55 -17.70 -22.32
CA GLY A 393 -33.13 -18.32 -23.54
C GLY A 393 -32.52 -19.69 -23.80
N ASP A 394 -31.88 -19.87 -24.97
CA ASP A 394 -31.13 -21.09 -25.31
C ASP A 394 -29.68 -21.07 -24.84
N ASP A 395 -29.18 -19.91 -24.37
CA ASP A 395 -27.83 -19.71 -23.97
C ASP A 395 -27.65 -19.78 -22.43
N TYR A 396 -26.40 -19.85 -21.99
CA TYR A 396 -26.03 -19.86 -20.59
C TYR A 396 -25.14 -18.65 -20.26
N VAL A 397 -25.26 -18.16 -19.07
CA VAL A 397 -24.39 -17.12 -18.53
C VAL A 397 -23.75 -17.65 -17.24
N ALA A 398 -22.47 -17.86 -17.27
CA ALA A 398 -21.67 -18.26 -16.11
C ALA A 398 -20.95 -17.03 -15.55
N GLU A 399 -21.19 -16.70 -14.30
CA GLU A 399 -20.49 -15.66 -13.54
C GLU A 399 -19.62 -16.34 -12.50
N VAL A 400 -18.32 -16.05 -12.52
CA VAL A 400 -17.37 -16.63 -11.58
C VAL A 400 -16.77 -15.51 -10.73
N TYR A 401 -16.86 -15.67 -9.43
CA TYR A 401 -16.28 -14.78 -8.42
C TYR A 401 -15.13 -15.47 -7.72
N GLY A 402 -14.22 -14.68 -7.14
CA GLY A 402 -13.05 -15.23 -6.45
C GLY A 402 -11.90 -15.63 -7.38
N ALA A 403 -11.98 -15.26 -8.65
CA ALA A 403 -10.95 -15.61 -9.63
C ALA A 403 -9.64 -14.84 -9.39
N ILE A 404 -8.54 -15.54 -9.45
CA ILE A 404 -7.19 -14.98 -9.33
C ILE A 404 -6.58 -14.67 -10.70
N ALA A 405 -6.85 -15.54 -11.68
CA ALA A 405 -6.37 -15.44 -13.05
C ALA A 405 -7.45 -15.89 -14.02
N ILE A 406 -7.57 -15.22 -15.16
CA ILE A 406 -8.61 -15.53 -16.17
C ILE A 406 -8.38 -16.92 -16.76
N ALA A 407 -7.13 -17.24 -17.12
CA ALA A 407 -6.80 -18.50 -17.76
C ALA A 407 -7.12 -19.72 -16.88
N ASN A 408 -6.73 -19.67 -15.60
CA ASN A 408 -7.02 -20.75 -14.65
C ASN A 408 -8.53 -20.93 -14.45
N THR A 409 -9.26 -19.83 -14.43
CA THR A 409 -10.73 -19.85 -14.31
C THR A 409 -11.38 -20.46 -15.54
N ILE A 410 -10.91 -20.12 -16.74
CA ILE A 410 -11.42 -20.72 -17.98
C ILE A 410 -11.12 -22.22 -18.00
N ALA A 411 -9.91 -22.65 -17.60
CA ALA A 411 -9.55 -24.05 -17.51
C ALA A 411 -10.51 -24.80 -16.57
N PHE A 412 -10.71 -24.30 -15.37
CA PHE A 412 -11.61 -24.91 -14.39
C PHE A 412 -13.06 -24.96 -14.87
N VAL A 413 -13.58 -23.86 -15.42
CA VAL A 413 -14.94 -23.81 -15.93
C VAL A 413 -15.12 -24.72 -17.15
N SER A 414 -14.07 -24.91 -17.97
CA SER A 414 -14.12 -25.84 -19.09
C SER A 414 -14.28 -27.29 -18.62
N GLU A 415 -13.74 -27.68 -17.50
CA GLU A 415 -13.97 -29.01 -16.90
C GLU A 415 -15.40 -29.14 -16.35
N VAL A 416 -15.97 -28.07 -15.83
CA VAL A 416 -17.33 -28.06 -15.27
C VAL A 416 -18.38 -28.13 -16.37
N ILE A 417 -18.24 -27.33 -17.43
CA ILE A 417 -19.23 -27.13 -18.50
C ILE A 417 -19.04 -28.14 -19.64
N ASP A 418 -17.81 -28.61 -19.86
CA ASP A 418 -17.39 -29.48 -20.93
C ASP A 418 -17.76 -28.93 -22.33
N PRO A 419 -17.21 -27.77 -22.71
CA PRO A 419 -17.54 -27.11 -23.97
C PRO A 419 -16.86 -27.79 -25.15
N ILE A 420 -17.49 -27.77 -26.34
CA ILE A 420 -16.87 -28.27 -27.58
C ILE A 420 -15.76 -27.30 -28.04
N SER A 421 -15.97 -26.02 -27.83
CA SER A 421 -15.01 -25.00 -28.24
C SER A 421 -15.01 -23.80 -27.29
N ILE A 422 -13.88 -23.12 -27.25
CA ILE A 422 -13.67 -21.89 -26.49
C ILE A 422 -13.32 -20.78 -27.49
N PHE A 423 -14.08 -19.68 -27.46
CA PHE A 423 -13.85 -18.52 -28.30
C PHE A 423 -13.16 -17.40 -27.47
N ILE A 424 -11.87 -17.22 -27.63
CA ILE A 424 -11.08 -16.22 -26.89
C ILE A 424 -10.96 -14.96 -27.75
N GLY A 425 -11.37 -13.80 -27.22
CA GLY A 425 -11.23 -12.51 -27.88
C GLY A 425 -9.78 -12.03 -27.88
N LEU A 426 -9.25 -11.70 -29.06
CA LEU A 426 -8.03 -10.92 -29.22
C LEU A 426 -8.41 -9.47 -29.41
N THR A 427 -8.04 -8.61 -28.48
CA THR A 427 -8.28 -7.17 -28.65
C THR A 427 -7.35 -6.61 -29.73
N ARG A 428 -7.89 -5.84 -30.67
CA ARG A 428 -7.11 -5.13 -31.72
C ARG A 428 -6.12 -4.09 -31.18
N ARG A 429 -6.15 -3.80 -29.89
CA ARG A 429 -5.19 -2.90 -29.25
C ARG A 429 -3.84 -3.60 -29.17
N ASP A 430 -2.83 -2.81 -29.46
CA ASP A 430 -1.42 -3.16 -29.51
C ASP A 430 -1.03 -4.23 -28.47
N LEU A 431 -0.62 -5.41 -28.92
CA LEU A 431 -0.21 -6.54 -28.08
C LEU A 431 0.89 -6.13 -27.08
N MET A 432 1.76 -5.21 -27.50
CA MET A 432 2.82 -4.67 -26.64
C MET A 432 2.26 -3.81 -25.51
N ALA A 433 1.24 -3.00 -25.77
CA ALA A 433 0.59 -2.20 -24.73
C ALA A 433 -0.19 -3.08 -23.73
N GLN A 434 -0.81 -4.17 -24.18
CA GLN A 434 -1.46 -5.14 -23.29
C GLN A 434 -0.43 -5.92 -22.47
N ALA A 435 0.63 -6.42 -23.09
CA ALA A 435 1.72 -7.08 -22.39
C ALA A 435 2.37 -6.15 -21.36
N GLY A 436 2.59 -4.88 -21.72
CA GLY A 436 3.09 -3.87 -20.81
C GLY A 436 2.15 -3.61 -19.63
N ARG A 437 0.85 -3.50 -19.84
CA ARG A 437 -0.14 -3.38 -18.75
C ARG A 437 -0.18 -4.61 -17.86
N TYR A 438 -0.13 -5.78 -18.46
CA TYR A 438 -0.08 -7.01 -17.68
C TYR A 438 1.19 -7.08 -16.82
N LEU A 439 2.35 -6.78 -17.39
CA LEU A 439 3.62 -6.79 -16.64
C LEU A 439 3.68 -5.70 -15.56
N LEU A 440 3.18 -4.50 -15.81
CA LEU A 440 3.26 -3.39 -14.87
C LEU A 440 2.11 -3.38 -13.85
N PHE A 441 0.89 -3.67 -14.28
CA PHE A 441 -0.30 -3.48 -13.44
C PHE A 441 -1.07 -4.77 -13.14
N GLY A 442 -0.71 -5.90 -13.77
CA GLY A 442 -1.42 -7.17 -13.62
C GLY A 442 -2.84 -7.17 -14.20
N GLU A 443 -3.13 -6.20 -15.07
CA GLU A 443 -4.42 -6.06 -15.71
C GLU A 443 -4.41 -6.65 -17.13
N GLY A 444 -5.40 -7.53 -17.40
CA GLY A 444 -5.68 -8.01 -18.74
C GLY A 444 -4.70 -9.06 -19.24
N GLU A 445 -4.92 -10.32 -18.86
CA GLU A 445 -4.28 -11.44 -19.56
C GLU A 445 -4.61 -11.36 -21.06
N THR A 446 -3.59 -11.43 -21.89
CA THR A 446 -3.82 -11.44 -23.35
C THR A 446 -4.45 -12.76 -23.76
N GLY A 447 -5.31 -12.75 -24.79
CA GLY A 447 -5.90 -13.98 -25.31
C GLY A 447 -4.85 -15.03 -25.70
N LEU A 448 -3.65 -14.58 -26.13
CA LEU A 448 -2.53 -15.47 -26.42
C LEU A 448 -1.95 -16.13 -25.17
N MET A 449 -1.87 -15.42 -24.06
CA MET A 449 -1.44 -15.99 -22.78
C MET A 449 -2.45 -17.04 -22.28
N VAL A 450 -3.73 -16.70 -22.34
CA VAL A 450 -4.81 -17.63 -21.99
C VAL A 450 -4.72 -18.90 -22.85
N TYR A 451 -4.52 -18.75 -24.15
CA TYR A 451 -4.33 -19.87 -25.06
C TYR A 451 -3.14 -20.76 -24.67
N THR A 452 -1.97 -20.15 -24.42
CA THR A 452 -0.75 -20.90 -24.04
C THR A 452 -0.92 -21.62 -22.71
N ILE A 453 -1.59 -21.02 -21.73
CA ILE A 453 -1.85 -21.63 -20.43
C ILE A 453 -2.81 -22.81 -20.57
N LEU A 454 -3.87 -22.66 -21.34
CA LEU A 454 -4.84 -23.75 -21.58
C LEU A 454 -4.17 -24.95 -22.28
N LEU A 455 -3.34 -24.72 -23.30
CA LEU A 455 -2.59 -25.80 -23.94
C LEU A 455 -1.70 -26.54 -22.95
N ARG A 456 -0.99 -25.80 -22.12
CA ARG A 456 -0.08 -26.40 -21.11
C ARG A 456 -0.85 -27.17 -20.04
N TYR A 457 -2.05 -26.70 -19.68
CA TYR A 457 -2.94 -27.44 -18.80
C TYR A 457 -3.34 -28.79 -19.40
N TRP A 458 -3.76 -28.79 -20.66
CA TRP A 458 -4.17 -30.04 -21.31
C TRP A 458 -3.00 -30.98 -21.62
N GLU A 459 -1.77 -30.49 -21.72
CA GLU A 459 -0.57 -31.35 -21.78
C GLU A 459 -0.34 -32.10 -20.47
N SER A 460 -0.79 -31.56 -19.34
CA SER A 460 -0.66 -32.16 -18.01
C SER A 460 -1.83 -33.07 -17.61
N THR A 461 -2.93 -33.06 -18.37
CA THR A 461 -4.10 -33.92 -18.16
C THR A 461 -4.03 -35.18 -19.02
N PRO A 462 -4.68 -36.33 -18.62
CA PRO A 462 -4.75 -37.52 -19.42
C PRO A 462 -5.32 -37.27 -20.82
N GLU A 463 -4.88 -38.01 -21.82
CA GLU A 463 -5.34 -37.84 -23.21
C GLU A 463 -6.87 -38.12 -23.41
N GLU A 464 -7.47 -38.81 -22.46
CA GLU A 464 -8.89 -39.13 -22.44
C GLU A 464 -9.79 -37.96 -22.02
N ASP A 465 -9.18 -36.90 -21.45
CA ASP A 465 -9.91 -35.70 -21.05
C ASP A 465 -10.34 -34.86 -22.24
N VAL A 466 -11.52 -34.24 -22.09
CA VAL A 466 -12.08 -33.38 -23.11
C VAL A 466 -11.23 -32.19 -23.40
N ARG A 467 -10.77 -32.04 -24.64
CA ARG A 467 -9.96 -30.92 -25.12
C ARG A 467 -10.79 -30.10 -26.10
N PRO A 468 -11.44 -29.02 -25.64
CA PRO A 468 -12.23 -28.17 -26.51
C PRO A 468 -11.36 -27.46 -27.56
N LEU A 469 -11.88 -27.24 -28.75
CA LEU A 469 -11.22 -26.48 -29.78
C LEU A 469 -11.14 -25.00 -29.37
N ILE A 470 -9.94 -24.40 -29.45
CA ILE A 470 -9.76 -22.99 -29.12
C ILE A 470 -9.74 -22.16 -30.40
N PHE A 471 -10.63 -21.18 -30.48
CA PHE A 471 -10.69 -20.19 -31.54
C PHE A 471 -10.25 -18.81 -30.99
N LEU A 472 -9.30 -18.18 -31.68
CA LEU A 472 -8.86 -16.82 -31.40
C LEU A 472 -9.63 -15.86 -32.32
N MET A 473 -10.39 -14.95 -31.74
CA MET A 473 -11.19 -13.98 -32.48
C MET A 473 -10.58 -12.58 -32.33
N SER A 474 -10.49 -11.81 -33.42
CA SER A 474 -10.18 -10.38 -33.34
C SER A 474 -11.43 -9.61 -32.92
N ASP A 475 -11.39 -8.93 -31.77
CA ASP A 475 -12.44 -8.00 -31.32
C ASP A 475 -12.38 -6.68 -32.08
#